data_fdf3f4623f520fd5f6764dd30dbb8ef6
#
_entry.id   fdf3f4623f520fd5f6764dd30dbb8ef6
#
_cell.length_a   1.000
_cell.length_b   1.000
_cell.length_c   1.000
_cell.angle_alpha   90.00
_cell.angle_beta   90.00
_cell.angle_gamma   90.00
#
_symmetry.space_group_name_H-M   'P 1'
#
loop_
_entity.id
_entity.type
_entity.pdbx_description
1 polymer ?
#
loop_
_entity_poly.entity_id
_entity_poly.type
_entity_poly.pdbx_seq_one_letter_code
_entity_poly.pdbx_strand_id
1 'polypeptide(L)'
;IISGKIVFKYNNPDILLDTDSQYSRIWVKQIQAENTNYKTLQVDRGLESYINLETGEMGAKYLGYYDLFEYFNKDAKSTLLIGGAAYTYPIHYLQRYDDKTIDVVEIDEKMTQIASEQFGLNINEPRLNIYTQDGRSYLNYSTQKYDIILIDAFKGTNAPFELTTYEALTNAKNLLNEDG
;
A
#
# COMPACT_ATOMS: atom_id res chain seq x y z
N ILE A 1 -2.74 -36.61 14.55
CA ILE A 1 -1.86 -35.88 13.61
C ILE A 1 -1.52 -34.54 14.29
N ILE A 2 -0.30 -34.45 14.83
CA ILE A 2 0.19 -33.22 15.50
C ILE A 2 0.76 -32.37 14.40
N SER A 3 0.07 -31.26 14.04
CA SER A 3 0.64 -30.25 13.18
C SER A 3 1.61 -29.40 14.02
N GLY A 4 2.86 -29.85 14.11
CA GLY A 4 3.93 -29.05 14.67
C GLY A 4 4.28 -27.93 13.69
N LYS A 5 3.89 -26.69 14.00
CA LYS A 5 4.49 -25.53 13.35
C LYS A 5 5.98 -25.53 13.72
N ILE A 6 6.84 -25.83 12.76
CA ILE A 6 8.28 -25.59 12.89
C ILE A 6 8.48 -24.10 12.80
N VAL A 7 8.54 -23.43 13.94
CA VAL A 7 8.91 -22.03 14.02
C VAL A 7 10.44 -21.98 13.99
N PHE A 8 11.01 -21.73 12.83
CA PHE A 8 12.41 -21.31 12.75
C PHE A 8 12.51 -19.90 13.35
N LYS A 9 12.82 -19.81 14.63
CA LYS A 9 13.22 -18.54 15.23
C LYS A 9 14.58 -18.17 14.65
N TYR A 10 14.60 -17.30 13.65
CA TYR A 10 15.82 -16.61 13.29
C TYR A 10 16.24 -15.76 14.49
N ASN A 11 17.39 -16.06 15.06
CA ASN A 11 18.01 -15.23 16.12
C ASN A 11 18.64 -13.94 15.51
N ASN A 12 17.88 -13.25 14.65
CA ASN A 12 18.27 -11.97 14.11
C ASN A 12 17.38 -10.90 14.77
N PRO A 13 17.95 -10.06 15.66
CA PRO A 13 17.18 -9.03 16.36
C PRO A 13 16.58 -7.98 15.42
N ASP A 14 17.06 -7.88 14.19
CA ASP A 14 16.56 -6.93 13.19
C ASP A 14 15.23 -7.39 12.55
N ILE A 15 14.86 -8.66 12.71
CA ILE A 15 13.60 -9.19 12.19
C ILE A 15 12.51 -8.99 13.25
N LEU A 16 11.62 -8.04 13.00
CA LEU A 16 10.48 -7.73 13.88
C LEU A 16 9.30 -8.67 13.63
N LEU A 17 9.11 -9.09 12.38
CA LEU A 17 8.07 -10.04 11.97
C LEU A 17 8.57 -10.91 10.82
N ASP A 18 8.27 -12.20 10.87
CA ASP A 18 8.46 -13.18 9.79
C ASP A 18 7.21 -14.05 9.74
N THR A 19 6.43 -13.93 8.67
CA THR A 19 5.14 -14.60 8.52
C THR A 19 4.83 -14.90 7.06
N ASP A 20 3.91 -15.81 6.83
CA ASP A 20 3.35 -16.08 5.51
C ASP A 20 1.92 -15.55 5.45
N SER A 21 1.52 -15.10 4.26
CA SER A 21 0.14 -14.88 3.87
C SER A 21 -0.30 -15.95 2.85
N GLN A 22 -1.50 -15.82 2.32
CA GLN A 22 -1.93 -16.68 1.21
C GLN A 22 -1.26 -16.32 -0.14
N TYR A 23 -0.57 -15.16 -0.19
CA TYR A 23 0.02 -14.63 -1.43
C TYR A 23 1.54 -14.69 -1.42
N SER A 24 2.17 -14.49 -0.24
CA SER A 24 3.62 -14.28 -0.17
C SER A 24 4.16 -14.53 1.24
N ARG A 25 5.49 -14.61 1.33
CA ARG A 25 6.19 -14.51 2.60
C ARG A 25 6.55 -13.07 2.89
N ILE A 26 6.32 -12.65 4.14
CA ILE A 26 6.42 -11.25 4.55
C ILE A 26 7.38 -11.12 5.72
N TRP A 27 8.29 -10.15 5.62
CA TRP A 27 9.16 -9.75 6.72
C TRP A 27 8.99 -8.27 7.02
N VAL A 28 8.93 -7.96 8.30
CA VAL A 28 9.17 -6.60 8.79
C VAL A 28 10.53 -6.60 9.46
N LYS A 29 11.40 -5.70 9.04
CA LYS A 29 12.76 -5.59 9.57
C LYS A 29 13.08 -4.16 9.95
N GLN A 30 13.96 -4.04 10.95
CA GLN A 30 14.62 -2.78 11.22
C GLN A 30 16.02 -2.85 10.64
N ILE A 31 16.39 -1.86 9.84
CA ILE A 31 17.72 -1.76 9.23
C ILE A 31 18.31 -0.40 9.48
N GLN A 32 19.64 -0.32 9.55
CA GLN A 32 20.36 0.93 9.58
C GLN A 32 21.06 1.15 8.24
N ALA A 33 20.86 2.31 7.65
CA ALA A 33 21.53 2.75 6.43
C ALA A 33 21.92 4.23 6.57
N GLU A 34 23.15 4.59 6.23
CA GLU A 34 23.67 5.96 6.28
C GLU A 34 23.39 6.69 7.60
N ASN A 35 23.56 6.00 8.73
CA ASN A 35 23.27 6.47 10.09
C ASN A 35 21.78 6.75 10.41
N THR A 36 20.85 6.30 9.57
CA THR A 36 19.40 6.41 9.76
C THR A 36 18.80 5.03 9.96
N ASN A 37 17.87 4.94 10.90
CA ASN A 37 17.14 3.70 11.17
C ASN A 37 15.85 3.67 10.36
N TYR A 38 15.63 2.56 9.65
CA TYR A 38 14.43 2.33 8.85
C TYR A 38 13.69 1.09 9.32
N LYS A 39 12.37 1.15 9.27
CA LYS A 39 11.51 -0.03 9.32
C LYS A 39 11.09 -0.37 7.89
N THR A 40 11.31 -1.61 7.49
CA THR A 40 11.06 -2.08 6.11
C THR A 40 10.03 -3.17 6.09
N LEU A 41 9.18 -3.16 5.04
CA LEU A 41 8.34 -4.26 4.64
C LEU A 41 8.99 -4.94 3.43
N GLN A 42 9.28 -6.22 3.55
CA GLN A 42 9.80 -7.05 2.48
C GLN A 42 8.81 -8.16 2.16
N VAL A 43 8.57 -8.37 0.88
CA VAL A 43 7.67 -9.41 0.36
C VAL A 43 8.47 -10.31 -0.56
N ASP A 44 8.54 -11.60 -0.24
CA ASP A 44 9.38 -12.57 -0.90
C ASP A 44 10.85 -12.10 -0.96
N ARG A 45 11.28 -11.54 -2.08
CA ARG A 45 12.65 -11.02 -2.25
C ARG A 45 12.69 -9.51 -2.52
N GLY A 46 11.52 -8.86 -2.56
CA GLY A 46 11.36 -7.44 -2.84
C GLY A 46 11.27 -6.58 -1.59
N LEU A 47 11.81 -5.38 -1.65
CA LEU A 47 11.54 -4.32 -0.68
C LEU A 47 10.33 -3.52 -1.19
N GLU A 48 9.19 -3.64 -0.50
CA GLU A 48 7.94 -3.03 -0.95
C GLU A 48 7.72 -1.65 -0.34
N SER A 49 8.07 -1.49 0.95
CA SER A 49 7.87 -0.23 1.65
C SER A 49 8.92 -0.05 2.74
N TYR A 50 9.20 1.20 3.09
CA TYR A 50 10.00 1.52 4.28
C TYR A 50 9.67 2.92 4.80
N ILE A 51 9.86 3.10 6.10
CA ILE A 51 9.72 4.38 6.79
C ILE A 51 10.99 4.70 7.56
N ASN A 52 11.31 5.98 7.64
CA ASN A 52 12.35 6.49 8.53
C ASN A 52 11.79 6.47 9.97
N LEU A 53 12.48 5.79 10.89
CA LEU A 53 12.02 5.66 12.27
C LEU A 53 12.20 6.93 13.11
N GLU A 54 13.05 7.86 12.65
CA GLU A 54 13.33 9.11 13.35
C GLU A 54 12.33 10.21 12.96
N THR A 55 11.94 10.27 11.67
CA THR A 55 11.05 11.31 11.15
C THR A 55 9.63 10.81 10.88
N GLY A 56 9.42 9.50 10.76
CA GLY A 56 8.16 8.89 10.34
C GLY A 56 7.87 9.02 8.84
N GLU A 57 8.77 9.64 8.08
CA GLU A 57 8.57 9.85 6.65
C GLU A 57 8.66 8.55 5.87
N MET A 58 7.84 8.44 4.83
CA MET A 58 7.95 7.36 3.85
C MET A 58 9.28 7.43 3.11
N GLY A 59 9.97 6.29 2.99
CA GLY A 59 11.30 6.26 2.41
C GLY A 59 11.33 6.19 0.89
N ALA A 60 10.30 5.63 0.28
CA ALA A 60 10.22 5.46 -1.17
C ALA A 60 9.93 6.79 -1.86
N LYS A 61 10.97 7.44 -2.38
CA LYS A 61 10.89 8.79 -2.98
C LYS A 61 9.88 8.89 -4.13
N TYR A 62 9.64 7.81 -4.87
CA TYR A 62 8.69 7.82 -5.99
C TYR A 62 7.24 8.08 -5.52
N LEU A 63 6.88 7.67 -4.30
CA LEU A 63 5.56 7.93 -3.73
C LEU A 63 5.26 9.44 -3.62
N GLY A 64 6.28 10.27 -3.46
CA GLY A 64 6.12 11.73 -3.47
C GLY A 64 5.66 12.28 -4.83
N TYR A 65 5.84 11.53 -5.92
CA TYR A 65 5.30 11.94 -7.23
C TYR A 65 3.77 11.78 -7.32
N TYR A 66 3.16 11.00 -6.44
CA TYR A 66 1.70 10.88 -6.41
C TYR A 66 1.04 12.19 -5.99
N ASP A 67 1.71 13.02 -5.19
CA ASP A 67 1.21 14.35 -4.81
C ASP A 67 1.21 15.36 -5.98
N LEU A 68 1.79 15.01 -7.15
CA LEU A 68 1.74 15.85 -8.34
C LEU A 68 0.33 16.11 -8.85
N PHE A 69 -0.66 15.32 -8.43
CA PHE A 69 -2.06 15.60 -8.77
C PHE A 69 -2.49 17.03 -8.35
N GLU A 70 -1.89 17.59 -7.30
CA GLU A 70 -2.17 18.96 -6.85
C GLU A 70 -1.93 20.00 -7.95
N TYR A 71 -1.04 19.72 -8.91
CA TYR A 71 -0.77 20.62 -10.03
C TYR A 71 -1.82 20.50 -11.14
N PHE A 72 -2.46 19.33 -11.26
CA PHE A 72 -3.40 19.03 -12.35
C PHE A 72 -4.85 19.18 -11.89
N ASN A 73 -5.17 18.78 -10.67
CA ASN A 73 -6.50 18.87 -10.10
C ASN A 73 -6.42 19.26 -8.61
N LYS A 74 -6.41 20.58 -8.36
CA LYS A 74 -6.31 21.13 -6.99
C LYS A 74 -7.54 20.84 -6.14
N ASP A 75 -8.69 20.68 -6.79
CA ASP A 75 -9.98 20.47 -6.13
C ASP A 75 -10.29 18.99 -5.88
N ALA A 76 -9.38 18.11 -6.27
CA ALA A 76 -9.51 16.67 -6.02
C ALA A 76 -9.78 16.38 -4.53
N LYS A 77 -10.80 15.55 -4.24
CA LYS A 77 -11.22 15.18 -2.88
C LYS A 77 -11.12 13.68 -2.63
N SER A 78 -11.27 12.88 -3.67
CA SER A 78 -11.37 11.43 -3.58
C SER A 78 -10.27 10.75 -4.39
N THR A 79 -9.52 9.87 -3.72
CA THR A 79 -8.43 9.11 -4.35
C THR A 79 -8.68 7.62 -4.19
N LEU A 80 -8.49 6.87 -5.28
CA LEU A 80 -8.36 5.42 -5.26
C LEU A 80 -6.89 5.05 -5.37
N LEU A 81 -6.41 4.18 -4.47
CA LEU A 81 -5.11 3.53 -4.56
C LEU A 81 -5.30 2.02 -4.70
N ILE A 82 -4.75 1.43 -5.75
CA ILE A 82 -4.69 -0.03 -5.93
C ILE A 82 -3.29 -0.50 -5.55
N GLY A 83 -3.19 -1.28 -4.48
CA GLY A 83 -1.96 -1.71 -3.82
C GLY A 83 -1.70 -0.89 -2.56
N GLY A 84 -1.75 -1.54 -1.41
CA GLY A 84 -1.55 -0.90 -0.09
C GLY A 84 -0.14 -1.11 0.46
N ALA A 85 0.38 -2.33 0.32
CA ALA A 85 1.62 -2.77 0.96
C ALA A 85 1.69 -2.39 2.46
N ALA A 86 2.64 -1.55 2.89
CA ALA A 86 2.69 -1.05 4.27
C ALA A 86 1.83 0.22 4.50
N TYR A 87 1.03 0.63 3.54
CA TYR A 87 0.17 1.82 3.60
C TYR A 87 0.94 3.12 3.88
N THR A 88 2.21 3.19 3.51
CA THR A 88 3.03 4.38 3.79
C THR A 88 2.52 5.61 3.07
N TYR A 89 2.05 5.48 1.81
CA TYR A 89 1.42 6.59 1.09
C TYR A 89 0.04 6.96 1.66
N PRO A 90 -0.90 6.04 1.91
CA PRO A 90 -2.15 6.39 2.58
C PRO A 90 -1.97 7.13 3.92
N ILE A 91 -1.00 6.71 4.74
CA ILE A 91 -0.68 7.40 6.01
C ILE A 91 -0.19 8.83 5.72
N HIS A 92 0.77 9.00 4.81
CA HIS A 92 1.26 10.32 4.39
C HIS A 92 0.13 11.20 3.84
N TYR A 93 -0.70 10.65 2.95
CA TYR A 93 -1.83 11.36 2.33
C TYR A 93 -2.81 11.90 3.38
N LEU A 94 -3.21 11.08 4.34
CA LEU A 94 -4.15 11.45 5.39
C LEU A 94 -3.58 12.46 6.40
N GLN A 95 -2.26 12.45 6.59
CA GLN A 95 -1.56 13.45 7.41
C GLN A 95 -1.40 14.80 6.69
N ARG A 96 -1.26 14.75 5.37
CA ARG A 96 -1.04 15.95 4.54
C ARG A 96 -2.34 16.67 4.20
N TYR A 97 -3.43 15.95 3.98
CA TYR A 97 -4.71 16.47 3.51
C TYR A 97 -5.82 16.21 4.51
N ASP A 98 -6.36 17.28 5.11
CA ASP A 98 -7.40 17.17 6.13
C ASP A 98 -8.80 16.96 5.55
N ASP A 99 -9.01 17.33 4.28
CA ASP A 99 -10.31 17.40 3.61
C ASP A 99 -10.47 16.42 2.45
N LYS A 100 -9.53 15.49 2.29
CA LYS A 100 -9.52 14.48 1.23
C LYS A 100 -9.72 13.08 1.79
N THR A 101 -10.29 12.20 0.96
CA THR A 101 -10.51 10.78 1.27
C THR A 101 -9.64 9.90 0.39
N ILE A 102 -9.29 8.74 0.90
CA ILE A 102 -8.57 7.72 0.15
C ILE A 102 -9.19 6.35 0.35
N ASP A 103 -9.51 5.69 -0.75
CA ASP A 103 -9.92 4.31 -0.82
C ASP A 103 -8.71 3.46 -1.23
N VAL A 104 -8.42 2.41 -0.49
CA VAL A 104 -7.29 1.50 -0.77
C VAL A 104 -7.82 0.11 -1.07
N VAL A 105 -7.44 -0.42 -2.22
CA VAL A 105 -7.72 -1.81 -2.61
C VAL A 105 -6.45 -2.62 -2.45
N GLU A 106 -6.46 -3.53 -1.48
CA GLU A 106 -5.33 -4.43 -1.17
C GLU A 106 -5.82 -5.88 -1.21
N ILE A 107 -5.14 -6.70 -1.97
CA ILE A 107 -5.54 -8.10 -2.15
C ILE A 107 -5.24 -8.96 -0.91
N ASP A 108 -4.20 -8.60 -0.18
CA ASP A 108 -3.70 -9.36 0.97
C ASP A 108 -4.10 -8.69 2.28
N GLU A 109 -5.15 -9.21 2.93
CA GLU A 109 -5.60 -8.74 4.25
C GLU A 109 -4.46 -8.69 5.28
N LYS A 110 -3.46 -9.58 5.14
CA LYS A 110 -2.31 -9.62 6.03
C LYS A 110 -1.46 -8.36 5.94
N MET A 111 -1.39 -7.70 4.77
CA MET A 111 -0.71 -6.42 4.59
C MET A 111 -1.37 -5.32 5.41
N THR A 112 -2.70 -5.22 5.36
CA THR A 112 -3.46 -4.26 6.16
C THR A 112 -3.24 -4.47 7.66
N GLN A 113 -3.27 -5.72 8.12
CA GLN A 113 -2.98 -6.05 9.51
C GLN A 113 -1.57 -5.60 9.91
N ILE A 114 -0.57 -5.93 9.10
CA ILE A 114 0.84 -5.56 9.36
C ILE A 114 1.02 -4.04 9.32
N ALA A 115 0.37 -3.35 8.40
CA ALA A 115 0.42 -1.88 8.33
C ALA A 115 -0.12 -1.24 9.63
N SER A 116 -1.22 -1.77 10.16
CA SER A 116 -1.79 -1.30 11.42
C SER A 116 -0.88 -1.61 12.62
N GLU A 117 -0.36 -2.83 12.72
CA GLU A 117 0.44 -3.27 13.86
C GLU A 117 1.86 -2.70 13.86
N GLN A 118 2.45 -2.47 12.67
CA GLN A 118 3.87 -2.19 12.53
C GLN A 118 4.19 -0.81 11.95
N PHE A 119 3.29 -0.22 11.14
CA PHE A 119 3.56 1.01 10.41
C PHE A 119 2.66 2.19 10.81
N GLY A 120 1.78 2.00 11.80
CA GLY A 120 0.97 3.08 12.37
C GLY A 120 -0.28 3.43 11.57
N LEU A 121 -0.75 2.54 10.69
CA LEU A 121 -2.01 2.73 9.99
C LEU A 121 -3.18 2.74 10.99
N ASN A 122 -3.94 3.81 11.02
CA ASN A 122 -5.22 3.88 11.74
C ASN A 122 -6.34 3.35 10.85
N ILE A 123 -6.72 2.10 11.00
CA ILE A 123 -7.80 1.47 10.23
C ILE A 123 -9.20 2.05 10.53
N ASN A 124 -9.33 2.85 11.60
CA ASN A 124 -10.58 3.53 11.97
C ASN A 124 -10.58 5.01 11.53
N GLU A 125 -9.65 5.45 10.70
CA GLU A 125 -9.64 6.81 10.14
C GLU A 125 -10.86 6.99 9.22
N PRO A 126 -11.77 7.95 9.51
CA PRO A 126 -13.02 8.12 8.77
C PRO A 126 -12.84 8.45 7.28
N ARG A 127 -11.68 8.96 6.90
CA ARG A 127 -11.33 9.33 5.52
C ARG A 127 -10.65 8.20 4.75
N LEU A 128 -10.47 7.02 5.38
CA LEU A 128 -9.86 5.83 4.80
C LEU A 128 -10.90 4.73 4.65
N ASN A 129 -11.09 4.22 3.44
CA ASN A 129 -11.79 2.97 3.24
C ASN A 129 -10.81 1.91 2.72
N ILE A 130 -10.91 0.70 3.23
CA ILE A 130 -10.05 -0.42 2.84
C ILE A 130 -10.91 -1.52 2.25
N TYR A 131 -10.58 -1.95 1.03
CA TYR A 131 -11.25 -3.03 0.31
C TYR A 131 -10.26 -4.19 0.14
N THR A 132 -10.49 -5.28 0.87
CA THR A 132 -9.68 -6.50 0.72
C THR A 132 -10.19 -7.30 -0.45
N GLN A 133 -9.65 -7.03 -1.65
CA GLN A 133 -10.00 -7.73 -2.88
C GLN A 133 -8.98 -7.49 -3.98
N ASP A 134 -9.10 -8.28 -5.05
CA ASP A 134 -8.28 -8.12 -6.24
C ASP A 134 -8.55 -6.79 -6.96
N GLY A 135 -7.48 -6.06 -7.31
CA GLY A 135 -7.56 -4.74 -7.92
C GLY A 135 -8.26 -4.73 -9.28
N ARG A 136 -8.04 -5.79 -10.11
CA ARG A 136 -8.74 -5.91 -11.40
C ARG A 136 -10.25 -6.12 -11.20
N SER A 137 -10.62 -6.91 -10.23
CA SER A 137 -12.02 -7.14 -9.86
C SER A 137 -12.67 -5.85 -9.37
N TYR A 138 -11.95 -5.06 -8.56
CA TYR A 138 -12.44 -3.75 -8.14
C TYR A 138 -12.72 -2.83 -9.33
N LEU A 139 -11.76 -2.70 -10.26
CA LEU A 139 -11.92 -1.88 -11.46
C LEU A 139 -13.08 -2.35 -12.36
N ASN A 140 -13.37 -3.66 -12.38
CA ASN A 140 -14.43 -4.21 -13.22
C ASN A 140 -15.85 -3.98 -12.65
N TYR A 141 -15.99 -3.95 -11.33
CA TYR A 141 -17.31 -4.02 -10.69
C TYR A 141 -17.66 -2.82 -9.80
N SER A 142 -16.69 -1.97 -9.47
CA SER A 142 -16.96 -0.74 -8.73
C SER A 142 -17.79 0.24 -9.56
N THR A 143 -18.66 0.98 -8.86
CA THR A 143 -19.40 2.12 -9.40
C THR A 143 -19.00 3.42 -8.74
N GLN A 144 -18.09 3.35 -7.76
CA GLN A 144 -17.57 4.50 -7.05
C GLN A 144 -16.73 5.37 -8.00
N LYS A 145 -16.88 6.69 -7.88
CA LYS A 145 -16.14 7.66 -8.68
C LYS A 145 -15.03 8.32 -7.86
N TYR A 146 -13.94 8.65 -8.55
CA TYR A 146 -12.75 9.24 -7.95
C TYR A 146 -12.23 10.42 -8.77
N ASP A 147 -11.57 11.35 -8.09
CA ASP A 147 -10.85 12.44 -8.75
C ASP A 147 -9.44 12.00 -9.16
N ILE A 148 -8.88 11.05 -8.42
CA ILE A 148 -7.53 10.52 -8.65
C ILE A 148 -7.57 8.99 -8.56
N ILE A 149 -6.90 8.31 -9.47
CA ILE A 149 -6.66 6.87 -9.41
C ILE A 149 -5.17 6.60 -9.52
N LEU A 150 -4.62 5.95 -8.51
CA LEU A 150 -3.25 5.50 -8.42
C LEU A 150 -3.20 3.98 -8.51
N ILE A 151 -2.37 3.43 -9.37
CA ILE A 151 -2.17 1.98 -9.51
C ILE A 151 -0.72 1.67 -9.14
N ASP A 152 -0.52 1.21 -7.90
CA ASP A 152 0.78 0.90 -7.30
C ASP A 152 0.82 -0.55 -6.81
N ALA A 153 0.31 -1.46 -7.62
CA ALA A 153 0.35 -2.89 -7.34
C ALA A 153 1.52 -3.53 -8.10
N PHE A 154 2.34 -4.29 -7.38
CA PHE A 154 3.48 -5.00 -7.95
C PHE A 154 3.48 -6.47 -7.53
N LYS A 155 4.01 -7.32 -8.42
CA LYS A 155 4.37 -8.70 -8.10
C LYS A 155 5.88 -8.84 -8.34
N GLY A 156 6.66 -8.72 -7.27
CA GLY A 156 8.10 -8.53 -7.36
C GLY A 156 8.44 -7.19 -8.00
N THR A 157 9.10 -7.19 -9.16
CA THR A 157 9.51 -5.96 -9.87
C THR A 157 8.57 -5.56 -11.01
N ASN A 158 7.49 -6.31 -11.24
CA ASN A 158 6.62 -6.11 -12.39
C ASN A 158 5.22 -5.71 -11.95
N ALA A 159 4.63 -4.76 -12.66
CA ALA A 159 3.20 -4.49 -12.54
C ALA A 159 2.41 -5.74 -12.97
N PRO A 160 1.36 -6.14 -12.24
CA PRO A 160 0.53 -7.27 -12.63
C PRO A 160 -0.07 -7.04 -14.02
N PHE A 161 0.08 -8.03 -14.90
CA PHE A 161 -0.46 -7.97 -16.26
C PHE A 161 -1.94 -7.58 -16.27
N GLU A 162 -2.71 -8.08 -15.31
CA GLU A 162 -4.15 -7.87 -15.19
C GLU A 162 -4.52 -6.39 -14.99
N LEU A 163 -3.61 -5.57 -14.46
CA LEU A 163 -3.83 -4.14 -14.23
C LEU A 163 -3.27 -3.25 -15.34
N THR A 164 -2.54 -3.81 -16.30
CA THR A 164 -1.90 -3.05 -17.39
C THR A 164 -2.57 -3.23 -18.74
N THR A 165 -3.68 -3.97 -18.81
CA THR A 165 -4.43 -4.17 -20.06
C THR A 165 -5.23 -2.93 -20.44
N TYR A 166 -5.57 -2.82 -21.73
CA TYR A 166 -6.44 -1.76 -22.25
C TYR A 166 -7.78 -1.71 -21.51
N GLU A 167 -8.38 -2.87 -21.22
CA GLU A 167 -9.64 -2.97 -20.49
C GLU A 167 -9.51 -2.51 -19.05
N ALA A 168 -8.39 -2.84 -18.36
CA ALA A 168 -8.16 -2.37 -17.00
C ALA A 168 -8.08 -0.84 -16.95
N LEU A 169 -7.30 -0.25 -17.84
CA LEU A 169 -7.13 1.20 -17.91
C LEU A 169 -8.41 1.91 -18.37
N THR A 170 -9.19 1.27 -19.26
CA THR A 170 -10.52 1.78 -19.64
C THR A 170 -11.48 1.78 -18.46
N ASN A 171 -11.50 0.70 -17.68
CA ASN A 171 -12.33 0.62 -16.48
C ASN A 171 -11.88 1.63 -15.42
N ALA A 172 -10.58 1.78 -15.19
CA ALA A 172 -10.06 2.82 -14.31
C ALA A 172 -10.51 4.22 -14.77
N LYS A 173 -10.37 4.52 -16.07
CA LYS A 173 -10.86 5.79 -16.64
C LYS A 173 -12.37 5.97 -16.42
N ASN A 174 -13.16 4.90 -16.55
CA ASN A 174 -14.60 4.96 -16.31
C ASN A 174 -14.98 5.21 -14.84
N LEU A 175 -14.06 4.98 -13.91
CA LEU A 175 -14.22 5.33 -12.49
C LEU A 175 -13.76 6.74 -12.16
N LEU A 176 -13.16 7.49 -13.09
CA LEU A 176 -12.85 8.89 -12.87
C LEU A 176 -14.10 9.77 -12.93
N ASN A 177 -14.10 10.84 -12.15
CA ASN A 177 -15.00 11.96 -12.30
C ASN A 177 -14.71 12.70 -13.62
N GLU A 178 -15.53 13.68 -13.99
CA GLU A 178 -15.42 14.41 -15.27
C GLU A 178 -14.06 15.11 -15.39
N ASP A 179 -13.56 15.66 -14.28
CA ASP A 179 -12.27 16.38 -14.20
C ASP A 179 -11.16 15.55 -13.51
N GLY A 180 -11.35 14.23 -13.43
CA GLY A 180 -10.40 13.30 -12.80
C GLY A 180 -9.25 12.88 -13.72
#